data_e641dbb4a61a67c1a12b39d30305f069
#
_entry.id   e641dbb4a61a67c1a12b39d30305f069
#
_cell.length_a   1.000
_cell.length_b   1.000
_cell.length_c   1.000
_cell.angle_alpha   90.00
_cell.angle_beta   90.00
_cell.angle_gamma   90.00
#
_symmetry.space_group_name_H-M   'P 1'
#
loop_
_entity.id
_entity.type
_entity.pdbx_description
1 polymer ?
#
loop_
_entity_poly.entity_id
_entity_poly.type
_entity_poly.pdbx_seq_one_letter_code
_entity_poly.pdbx_strand_id
1 'polypeptide(L)'
;MAIVIDNLTKSYGDKLALPPFSCTLEAGEIVCLLGQSGCGKTTLLRLLLGLEAPTGGTASGLPDRISAVFQEDRLCPAFSAVTNVSLALGRQASRAEIVALLTELGLGDALTKPVRELSGGMQRRVAIARSLLYPADLYLMDEPFKGLDEDTRKTAMDTVLTRTHSKALLLVTHDPEEAAYLGSRVVRM
;
A
#
# COMPACT_ATOMS: atom_id res chain seq x y z
N MET A 1 -4.62 -19.02 2.46
CA MET A 1 -4.63 -18.93 3.95
C MET A 1 -5.28 -17.62 4.28
N ALA A 2 -6.31 -17.60 5.12
CA ALA A 2 -7.02 -16.37 5.48
C ALA A 2 -6.23 -15.61 6.57
N ILE A 3 -6.21 -14.30 6.47
CA ILE A 3 -5.74 -13.39 7.51
C ILE A 3 -6.96 -13.03 8.35
N VAL A 4 -6.91 -13.32 9.66
CA VAL A 4 -8.02 -13.06 10.59
C VAL A 4 -7.59 -11.98 11.58
N ILE A 5 -8.33 -10.89 11.57
CA ILE A 5 -8.21 -9.79 12.52
C ILE A 5 -9.39 -9.92 13.48
N ASP A 6 -9.12 -10.09 14.77
CA ASP A 6 -10.15 -10.29 15.79
C ASP A 6 -10.01 -9.28 16.93
N ASN A 7 -10.99 -8.38 17.03
CA ASN A 7 -11.09 -7.33 18.06
C ASN A 7 -9.78 -6.55 18.26
N LEU A 8 -9.00 -6.37 17.17
CA LEU A 8 -7.72 -5.68 17.22
C LEU A 8 -7.92 -4.23 17.62
N THR A 9 -7.22 -3.80 18.68
CA THR A 9 -7.36 -2.46 19.24
C THR A 9 -6.01 -1.85 19.60
N LYS A 10 -5.94 -0.50 19.56
CA LYS A 10 -4.74 0.25 19.94
C LYS A 10 -5.10 1.51 20.69
N SER A 11 -4.47 1.67 21.86
CA SER A 11 -4.49 2.92 22.62
C SER A 11 -3.07 3.45 22.81
N TYR A 12 -2.93 4.77 22.89
CA TYR A 12 -1.72 5.49 23.28
C TYR A 12 -2.05 6.31 24.55
N GLY A 13 -1.64 5.78 25.70
CA GLY A 13 -2.14 6.29 26.96
C GLY A 13 -3.68 6.22 27.00
N ASP A 14 -4.33 7.34 27.30
CA ASP A 14 -5.80 7.42 27.37
C ASP A 14 -6.49 7.59 26.01
N LYS A 15 -5.71 7.78 24.93
CA LYS A 15 -6.27 7.97 23.58
C LYS A 15 -6.46 6.65 22.87
N LEU A 16 -7.72 6.28 22.61
CA LEU A 16 -8.08 5.16 21.77
C LEU A 16 -7.83 5.53 20.29
N ALA A 17 -6.81 4.94 19.66
CA ALA A 17 -6.39 5.23 18.30
C ALA A 17 -6.99 4.26 17.27
N LEU A 18 -7.26 3.02 17.68
CA LEU A 18 -7.99 2.02 16.91
C LEU A 18 -9.03 1.39 17.84
N PRO A 19 -10.32 1.67 17.66
CA PRO A 19 -11.39 0.91 18.32
C PRO A 19 -11.34 -0.58 17.95
N PRO A 20 -11.94 -1.48 18.74
CA PRO A 20 -11.97 -2.90 18.39
C PRO A 20 -12.43 -3.13 16.96
N PHE A 21 -11.56 -3.71 16.15
CA PHE A 21 -11.79 -3.94 14.73
C PHE A 21 -11.62 -5.41 14.40
N SER A 22 -12.59 -5.98 13.68
CA SER A 22 -12.54 -7.37 13.21
C SER A 22 -12.80 -7.44 11.72
N CYS A 23 -11.98 -8.20 11.01
CA CYS A 23 -12.10 -8.43 9.57
C CYS A 23 -11.33 -9.70 9.19
N THR A 24 -11.82 -10.41 8.20
CA THR A 24 -11.08 -11.50 7.55
C THR A 24 -10.69 -11.06 6.13
N LEU A 25 -9.51 -11.43 5.69
CA LEU A 25 -9.00 -11.18 4.35
C LEU A 25 -8.53 -12.49 3.74
N GLU A 26 -9.18 -12.93 2.67
CA GLU A 26 -8.84 -14.17 1.99
C GLU A 26 -7.68 -13.98 1.00
N ALA A 27 -7.01 -15.07 0.64
CA ALA A 27 -6.00 -15.03 -0.41
C ALA A 27 -6.63 -14.64 -1.76
N GLY A 28 -6.03 -13.68 -2.43
CA GLY A 28 -6.54 -13.13 -3.70
C GLY A 28 -7.70 -12.13 -3.52
N GLU A 29 -8.10 -11.84 -2.29
CA GLU A 29 -9.16 -10.86 -2.03
C GLU A 29 -8.60 -9.43 -1.97
N ILE A 30 -9.38 -8.50 -2.51
CA ILE A 30 -9.16 -7.06 -2.35
C ILE A 30 -10.18 -6.53 -1.35
N VAL A 31 -9.70 -5.98 -0.25
CA VAL A 31 -10.54 -5.30 0.74
C VAL A 31 -10.18 -3.82 0.79
N CYS A 32 -11.18 -2.96 0.61
CA CYS A 32 -11.05 -1.53 0.81
C CYS A 32 -11.63 -1.10 2.16
N LEU A 33 -10.79 -0.46 2.96
CA LEU A 33 -11.21 0.20 4.20
C LEU A 33 -11.62 1.63 3.90
N LEU A 34 -12.91 1.90 4.02
CA LEU A 34 -13.48 3.24 3.93
C LEU A 34 -13.76 3.77 5.33
N GLY A 35 -13.37 5.01 5.60
CA GLY A 35 -13.66 5.65 6.88
C GLY A 35 -13.12 7.07 6.94
N GLN A 36 -13.62 7.83 7.90
CA GLN A 36 -13.20 9.21 8.12
C GLN A 36 -11.72 9.29 8.53
N SER A 37 -11.10 10.47 8.33
CA SER A 37 -9.75 10.71 8.83
C SER A 37 -9.71 10.55 10.35
N GLY A 38 -8.69 9.86 10.84
CA GLY A 38 -8.50 9.65 12.28
C GLY A 38 -9.24 8.44 12.88
N CYS A 39 -10.03 7.66 12.12
CA CYS A 39 -10.71 6.47 12.67
C CYS A 39 -9.81 5.25 12.92
N GLY A 40 -8.50 5.34 12.66
CA GLY A 40 -7.54 4.29 13.01
C GLY A 40 -6.99 3.46 11.84
N LYS A 41 -7.33 3.77 10.56
CA LYS A 41 -6.90 2.99 9.39
C LYS A 41 -5.37 2.84 9.29
N THR A 42 -4.64 3.94 9.37
CA THR A 42 -3.16 3.92 9.36
C THR A 42 -2.60 3.15 10.56
N THR A 43 -3.24 3.27 11.73
CA THR A 43 -2.86 2.50 12.93
C THR A 43 -3.05 1.00 12.69
N LEU A 44 -4.17 0.60 12.10
CA LEU A 44 -4.42 -0.79 11.72
C LEU A 44 -3.31 -1.32 10.80
N LEU A 45 -2.95 -0.58 9.74
CA LEU A 45 -1.87 -1.01 8.84
C LEU A 45 -0.53 -1.15 9.58
N ARG A 46 -0.21 -0.26 10.52
CA ARG A 46 1.02 -0.35 11.33
C ARG A 46 1.05 -1.58 12.23
N LEU A 47 -0.09 -1.96 12.80
CA LEU A 47 -0.24 -3.19 13.60
C LEU A 47 -0.03 -4.43 12.73
N LEU A 48 -0.64 -4.49 11.55
CA LEU A 48 -0.49 -5.61 10.61
C LEU A 48 0.94 -5.75 10.07
N LEU A 49 1.68 -4.64 9.97
CA LEU A 49 3.09 -4.61 9.60
C LEU A 49 4.03 -4.97 10.78
N GLY A 50 3.50 -5.17 11.98
CA GLY A 50 4.33 -5.40 13.17
C GLY A 50 5.17 -4.19 13.58
N LEU A 51 4.88 -2.99 13.06
CA LEU A 51 5.56 -1.74 13.43
C LEU A 51 5.15 -1.24 14.81
N GLU A 52 4.00 -1.71 15.29
CA GLU A 52 3.46 -1.43 16.61
C GLU A 52 2.82 -2.68 17.19
N ALA A 53 2.81 -2.79 18.52
CA ALA A 53 2.09 -3.86 19.22
C ALA A 53 0.64 -3.42 19.52
N PRO A 54 -0.36 -4.28 19.36
CA PRO A 54 -1.73 -4.00 19.76
C PRO A 54 -1.85 -3.88 21.28
N THR A 55 -2.87 -3.17 21.77
CA THR A 55 -3.25 -3.16 23.19
C THR A 55 -4.27 -4.22 23.52
N GLY A 56 -4.96 -4.78 22.53
CA GLY A 56 -5.90 -5.88 22.68
C GLY A 56 -6.26 -6.47 21.32
N GLY A 57 -6.90 -7.65 21.35
CA GLY A 57 -7.23 -8.40 20.16
C GLY A 57 -6.02 -9.07 19.50
N THR A 58 -6.23 -9.70 18.37
CA THR A 58 -5.18 -10.45 17.65
C THR A 58 -5.30 -10.27 16.14
N ALA A 59 -4.17 -10.45 15.44
CA ALA A 59 -4.13 -10.64 13.99
C ALA A 59 -3.35 -11.95 13.74
N SER A 60 -3.94 -12.88 13.03
CA SER A 60 -3.36 -14.19 12.73
C SER A 60 -3.38 -14.49 11.22
N GLY A 61 -2.59 -15.46 10.78
CA GLY A 61 -2.47 -15.80 9.37
C GLY A 61 -1.72 -14.78 8.52
N LEU A 62 -1.02 -13.81 9.13
CA LEU A 62 -0.18 -12.86 8.42
C LEU A 62 0.99 -13.60 7.75
N PRO A 63 1.27 -13.35 6.47
CA PRO A 63 2.43 -13.94 5.79
C PRO A 63 3.73 -13.24 6.21
N ASP A 64 4.86 -13.93 5.99
CA ASP A 64 6.19 -13.37 6.27
C ASP A 64 6.54 -12.20 5.35
N ARG A 65 5.98 -12.19 4.13
CA ARG A 65 6.28 -11.18 3.12
C ARG A 65 5.09 -10.24 2.94
N ILE A 66 5.21 -9.07 3.54
CA ILE A 66 4.22 -8.00 3.45
C ILE A 66 4.86 -6.80 2.78
N SER A 67 4.18 -6.23 1.79
CA SER A 67 4.58 -4.97 1.16
C SER A 67 3.64 -3.86 1.54
N ALA A 68 4.16 -2.62 1.63
CA ALA A 68 3.33 -1.49 2.01
C ALA A 68 3.60 -0.23 1.17
N VAL A 69 2.53 0.50 0.89
CA VAL A 69 2.55 1.92 0.50
C VAL A 69 1.99 2.70 1.67
N PHE A 70 2.80 3.59 2.25
CA PHE A 70 2.36 4.46 3.35
C PHE A 70 1.76 5.76 2.81
N GLN A 71 1.04 6.48 3.65
CA GLN A 71 0.55 7.81 3.31
C GLN A 71 1.67 8.77 2.91
N GLU A 72 2.84 8.68 3.57
CA GLU A 72 4.09 9.31 3.15
C GLU A 72 4.87 8.35 2.27
N ASP A 73 5.43 8.80 1.15
CA ASP A 73 6.07 7.93 0.16
C ASP A 73 7.37 7.29 0.66
N ARG A 74 8.00 7.88 1.70
CA ARG A 74 9.22 7.37 2.35
C ARG A 74 10.31 7.01 1.34
N LEU A 75 10.54 7.91 0.39
CA LEU A 75 11.58 7.79 -0.62
C LEU A 75 12.85 8.50 -0.16
N CYS A 76 13.98 8.07 -0.69
CA CYS A 76 15.27 8.72 -0.50
C CYS A 76 15.38 9.90 -1.50
N PRO A 77 15.28 11.18 -1.05
CA PRO A 77 15.09 12.31 -1.96
C PRO A 77 16.24 12.53 -2.95
N ALA A 78 17.47 12.18 -2.54
CA ALA A 78 18.68 12.37 -3.35
C ALA A 78 18.88 11.28 -4.42
N PHE A 79 18.14 10.17 -4.34
CA PHE A 79 18.28 9.06 -5.28
C PHE A 79 17.24 9.11 -6.37
N SER A 80 17.56 8.52 -7.52
CA SER A 80 16.65 8.42 -8.65
C SER A 80 15.47 7.49 -8.37
N ALA A 81 14.41 7.56 -9.20
CA ALA A 81 13.28 6.64 -9.14
C ALA A 81 13.74 5.17 -9.19
N VAL A 82 14.58 4.82 -10.15
CA VAL A 82 15.14 3.46 -10.28
C VAL A 82 15.90 3.05 -9.04
N THR A 83 16.75 3.93 -8.49
CA THR A 83 17.54 3.62 -7.29
C THR A 83 16.65 3.41 -6.06
N ASN A 84 15.61 4.25 -5.88
CA ASN A 84 14.64 4.11 -4.77
C ASN A 84 13.93 2.75 -4.78
N VAL A 85 13.55 2.27 -5.96
CA VAL A 85 12.95 0.94 -6.10
C VAL A 85 13.99 -0.15 -5.85
N SER A 86 15.17 -0.05 -6.45
CA SER A 86 16.25 -1.04 -6.33
C SER A 86 16.72 -1.25 -4.88
N LEU A 87 16.80 -0.18 -4.08
CA LEU A 87 17.21 -0.26 -2.67
C LEU A 87 16.30 -1.15 -1.82
N ALA A 88 15.00 -1.13 -2.08
CA ALA A 88 14.03 -1.95 -1.34
C ALA A 88 14.06 -3.42 -1.74
N LEU A 89 14.51 -3.72 -2.95
CA LEU A 89 14.45 -5.05 -3.55
C LEU A 89 15.80 -5.81 -3.46
N GLY A 90 16.90 -5.09 -3.26
CA GLY A 90 18.22 -5.68 -3.33
C GLY A 90 18.45 -6.38 -4.66
N ARG A 91 18.67 -7.71 -4.64
CA ARG A 91 18.86 -8.53 -5.84
C ARG A 91 17.59 -9.23 -6.35
N GLN A 92 16.42 -8.92 -5.78
CA GLN A 92 15.15 -9.63 -6.07
C GLN A 92 14.49 -9.17 -7.38
N ALA A 93 14.85 -7.99 -7.90
CA ALA A 93 14.36 -7.52 -9.19
C ALA A 93 15.53 -7.02 -10.04
N SER A 94 15.47 -7.30 -11.34
CA SER A 94 16.41 -6.78 -12.30
C SER A 94 16.15 -5.30 -12.58
N ARG A 95 17.20 -4.58 -13.03
CA ARG A 95 17.04 -3.20 -13.47
C ARG A 95 16.02 -3.07 -14.62
N ALA A 96 15.94 -4.07 -15.50
CA ALA A 96 14.98 -4.07 -16.60
C ALA A 96 13.53 -4.13 -16.11
N GLU A 97 13.22 -4.97 -15.13
CA GLU A 97 11.89 -5.04 -14.51
C GLU A 97 11.50 -3.74 -13.81
N ILE A 98 12.44 -3.12 -13.10
CA ILE A 98 12.23 -1.81 -12.45
C ILE A 98 11.90 -0.74 -13.49
N VAL A 99 12.69 -0.66 -14.56
CA VAL A 99 12.47 0.32 -15.64
C VAL A 99 11.14 0.08 -16.33
N ALA A 100 10.79 -1.17 -16.62
CA ALA A 100 9.54 -1.53 -17.27
C ALA A 100 8.34 -1.08 -16.43
N LEU A 101 8.31 -1.39 -15.13
CA LEU A 101 7.21 -1.00 -14.26
C LEU A 101 7.12 0.52 -14.07
N LEU A 102 8.24 1.21 -13.88
CA LEU A 102 8.24 2.67 -13.78
C LEU A 102 7.73 3.32 -15.08
N THR A 103 8.06 2.75 -16.24
CA THR A 103 7.55 3.23 -17.54
C THR A 103 6.05 2.95 -17.69
N GLU A 104 5.58 1.76 -17.28
CA GLU A 104 4.16 1.41 -17.22
C GLU A 104 3.36 2.42 -16.37
N LEU A 105 3.94 2.86 -15.26
CA LEU A 105 3.38 3.90 -14.38
C LEU A 105 3.60 5.34 -14.89
N GLY A 106 4.03 5.54 -16.15
CA GLY A 106 4.19 6.86 -16.77
C GLY A 106 5.40 7.66 -16.24
N LEU A 107 6.47 6.98 -15.82
CA LEU A 107 7.69 7.61 -15.29
C LEU A 107 8.89 7.44 -16.23
N GLY A 108 8.68 7.05 -17.50
CA GLY A 108 9.75 6.78 -18.46
C GLY A 108 10.78 7.91 -18.62
N ASP A 109 10.32 9.16 -18.61
CA ASP A 109 11.17 10.35 -18.76
C ASP A 109 11.83 10.82 -17.44
N ALA A 110 11.57 10.12 -16.34
CA ALA A 110 12.01 10.51 -15.00
C ALA A 110 12.84 9.44 -14.27
N LEU A 111 13.18 8.35 -14.94
CA LEU A 111 13.84 7.18 -14.37
C LEU A 111 15.13 7.49 -13.59
N THR A 112 15.92 8.43 -14.10
CA THR A 112 17.23 8.80 -13.54
C THR A 112 17.21 10.09 -12.74
N LYS A 113 16.09 10.81 -12.73
CA LYS A 113 15.97 12.08 -11.97
C LYS A 113 15.92 11.79 -10.47
N PRO A 114 16.60 12.58 -9.64
CA PRO A 114 16.42 12.52 -8.18
C PRO A 114 14.96 12.71 -7.79
N VAL A 115 14.49 11.90 -6.83
CA VAL A 115 13.08 11.92 -6.43
C VAL A 115 12.61 13.29 -5.93
N ARG A 116 13.50 14.07 -5.30
CA ARG A 116 13.19 15.44 -4.86
C ARG A 116 12.78 16.39 -6.02
N GLU A 117 13.11 16.05 -7.27
CA GLU A 117 12.77 16.84 -8.46
C GLU A 117 11.47 16.38 -9.11
N LEU A 118 10.86 15.30 -8.60
CA LEU A 118 9.61 14.75 -9.08
C LEU A 118 8.42 15.44 -8.40
N SER A 119 7.31 15.56 -9.13
CA SER A 119 6.04 15.98 -8.52
C SER A 119 5.56 14.98 -7.47
N GLY A 120 4.67 15.39 -6.57
CA GLY A 120 4.10 14.50 -5.56
C GLY A 120 3.44 13.25 -6.15
N GLY A 121 2.67 13.41 -7.24
CA GLY A 121 2.08 12.27 -7.95
C GLY A 121 3.12 11.35 -8.60
N MET A 122 4.25 11.89 -9.09
CA MET A 122 5.36 11.06 -9.58
C MET A 122 6.03 10.29 -8.44
N GLN A 123 6.27 10.94 -7.30
CA GLN A 123 6.84 10.30 -6.11
C GLN A 123 5.92 9.17 -5.63
N ARG A 124 4.61 9.42 -5.58
CA ARG A 124 3.61 8.41 -5.22
C ARG A 124 3.71 7.18 -6.13
N ARG A 125 3.82 7.36 -7.43
CA ARG A 125 3.98 6.25 -8.39
C ARG A 125 5.29 5.49 -8.21
N VAL A 126 6.38 6.15 -7.82
CA VAL A 126 7.63 5.46 -7.43
C VAL A 126 7.42 4.59 -6.19
N ALA A 127 6.68 5.08 -5.18
CA ALA A 127 6.36 4.29 -3.99
C ALA A 127 5.48 3.08 -4.31
N ILE A 128 4.50 3.23 -5.21
CA ILE A 128 3.68 2.12 -5.73
C ILE A 128 4.57 1.09 -6.44
N ALA A 129 5.44 1.53 -7.37
CA ALA A 129 6.34 0.64 -8.10
C ALA A 129 7.23 -0.16 -7.16
N ARG A 130 7.80 0.50 -6.12
CA ARG A 130 8.62 -0.14 -5.10
C ARG A 130 7.85 -1.24 -4.36
N SER A 131 6.60 -0.97 -4.02
CA SER A 131 5.73 -1.93 -3.34
C SER A 131 5.39 -3.13 -4.24
N LEU A 132 5.01 -2.89 -5.49
CA LEU A 132 4.55 -3.92 -6.42
C LEU A 132 5.65 -4.88 -6.89
N LEU A 133 6.90 -4.44 -6.93
CA LEU A 133 8.04 -5.31 -7.30
C LEU A 133 8.55 -6.14 -6.12
N TYR A 134 8.21 -5.79 -4.89
CA TYR A 134 8.53 -6.64 -3.76
C TYR A 134 7.66 -7.91 -3.80
N PRO A 135 8.24 -9.11 -3.71
CA PRO A 135 7.51 -10.37 -3.83
C PRO A 135 6.69 -10.66 -2.56
N ALA A 136 5.61 -9.89 -2.37
CA ALA A 136 4.74 -10.01 -1.20
C ALA A 136 3.58 -10.97 -1.43
N ASP A 137 3.05 -11.51 -0.33
CA ASP A 137 1.83 -12.30 -0.28
C ASP A 137 0.64 -11.50 0.27
N LEU A 138 0.94 -10.36 0.93
CA LEU A 138 -0.03 -9.36 1.37
C LEU A 138 0.48 -7.95 0.99
N TYR A 139 -0.39 -7.15 0.40
CA TYR A 139 -0.16 -5.75 0.11
C TYR A 139 -1.03 -4.88 1.02
N LEU A 140 -0.42 -3.91 1.68
CA LEU A 140 -1.08 -2.93 2.54
C LEU A 140 -0.85 -1.54 1.96
N MET A 141 -1.91 -0.86 1.53
CA MET A 141 -1.78 0.43 0.84
C MET A 141 -2.62 1.51 1.53
N ASP A 142 -1.97 2.59 1.98
CA ASP A 142 -2.61 3.73 2.63
C ASP A 142 -2.75 4.90 1.65
N GLU A 143 -3.96 5.15 1.16
CA GLU A 143 -4.32 6.18 0.16
C GLU A 143 -3.37 6.19 -1.07
N PRO A 144 -3.12 5.04 -1.74
CA PRO A 144 -2.06 4.93 -2.73
C PRO A 144 -2.27 5.82 -3.97
N PHE A 145 -3.49 6.21 -4.27
CA PHE A 145 -3.82 6.97 -5.48
C PHE A 145 -4.08 8.45 -5.22
N LYS A 146 -3.91 8.90 -3.97
CA LYS A 146 -4.12 10.29 -3.59
C LYS A 146 -3.19 11.24 -4.35
N GLY A 147 -3.76 12.32 -4.88
CA GLY A 147 -3.01 13.35 -5.59
C GLY A 147 -2.62 12.98 -7.02
N LEU A 148 -3.13 11.87 -7.55
CA LEU A 148 -3.03 11.52 -8.97
C LEU A 148 -4.20 12.14 -9.74
N ASP A 149 -3.95 12.60 -10.96
CA ASP A 149 -5.00 12.94 -11.92
C ASP A 149 -5.74 11.67 -12.38
N GLU A 150 -6.88 11.85 -13.03
CA GLU A 150 -7.79 10.74 -13.36
C GLU A 150 -7.15 9.66 -14.23
N ASP A 151 -6.44 10.04 -15.30
CA ASP A 151 -5.82 9.09 -16.23
C ASP A 151 -4.66 8.34 -15.57
N THR A 152 -3.84 9.06 -14.83
CA THR A 152 -2.71 8.49 -14.06
C THR A 152 -3.22 7.58 -12.95
N ARG A 153 -4.31 7.96 -12.26
CA ARG A 153 -4.94 7.15 -11.22
C ARG A 153 -5.46 5.83 -11.78
N LYS A 154 -6.15 5.88 -12.92
CA LYS A 154 -6.65 4.67 -13.59
C LYS A 154 -5.50 3.73 -13.98
N THR A 155 -4.46 4.26 -14.61
CA THR A 155 -3.25 3.48 -14.97
C THR A 155 -2.63 2.83 -13.74
N ALA A 156 -2.51 3.56 -12.62
CA ALA A 156 -1.96 3.02 -11.38
C ALA A 156 -2.84 1.93 -10.76
N MET A 157 -4.17 2.08 -10.80
CA MET A 157 -5.12 1.06 -10.33
C MET A 157 -5.04 -0.21 -11.18
N ASP A 158 -5.01 -0.08 -12.51
CA ASP A 158 -4.86 -1.23 -13.43
C ASP A 158 -3.55 -1.98 -13.19
N THR A 159 -2.45 -1.24 -12.97
CA THR A 159 -1.15 -1.81 -12.63
C THR A 159 -1.20 -2.54 -11.30
N VAL A 160 -1.84 -1.96 -10.27
CA VAL A 160 -2.03 -2.63 -8.97
C VAL A 160 -2.83 -3.92 -9.14
N LEU A 161 -3.99 -3.89 -9.81
CA LEU A 161 -4.82 -5.07 -10.06
C LEU A 161 -4.03 -6.19 -10.75
N THR A 162 -3.28 -5.86 -11.79
CA THR A 162 -2.49 -6.81 -12.56
C THR A 162 -1.38 -7.43 -11.70
N ARG A 163 -0.66 -6.62 -10.94
CA ARG A 163 0.53 -7.05 -10.18
C ARG A 163 0.19 -7.73 -8.85
N THR A 164 -0.97 -7.44 -8.28
CA THR A 164 -1.45 -8.09 -7.05
C THR A 164 -2.42 -9.24 -7.32
N HIS A 165 -2.60 -9.63 -8.57
CA HIS A 165 -3.49 -10.74 -8.93
C HIS A 165 -3.18 -11.98 -8.07
N SER A 166 -4.22 -12.62 -7.53
CA SER A 166 -4.15 -13.76 -6.61
C SER A 166 -3.44 -13.51 -5.26
N LYS A 167 -3.08 -12.28 -4.94
CA LYS A 167 -2.53 -11.87 -3.63
C LYS A 167 -3.59 -11.12 -2.81
N ALA A 168 -3.45 -11.16 -1.50
CA ALA A 168 -4.29 -10.36 -0.62
C ALA A 168 -3.89 -8.89 -0.70
N LEU A 169 -4.88 -8.00 -0.86
CA LEU A 169 -4.69 -6.54 -0.87
C LEU A 169 -5.66 -5.89 0.12
N LEU A 170 -5.11 -5.20 1.11
CA LEU A 170 -5.85 -4.31 2.00
C LEU A 170 -5.51 -2.87 1.64
N LEU A 171 -6.48 -2.15 1.13
CA LEU A 171 -6.34 -0.79 0.66
C LEU A 171 -7.17 0.16 1.52
N VAL A 172 -6.54 1.22 1.99
CA VAL A 172 -7.21 2.32 2.67
C VAL A 172 -7.45 3.43 1.66
N THR A 173 -8.69 3.86 1.52
CA THR A 173 -9.06 5.03 0.73
C THR A 173 -10.26 5.73 1.36
N HIS A 174 -10.48 6.97 1.00
CA HIS A 174 -11.70 7.71 1.29
C HIS A 174 -12.59 7.87 0.05
N ASP A 175 -12.14 7.38 -1.11
CA ASP A 175 -12.83 7.47 -2.38
C ASP A 175 -13.58 6.16 -2.69
N PRO A 176 -14.93 6.18 -2.70
CA PRO A 176 -15.74 5.01 -3.04
C PRO A 176 -15.55 4.55 -4.50
N GLU A 177 -15.17 5.46 -5.41
CA GLU A 177 -14.96 5.13 -6.82
C GLU A 177 -13.71 4.25 -6.99
N GLU A 178 -12.65 4.50 -6.22
CA GLU A 178 -11.47 3.63 -6.18
C GLU A 178 -11.84 2.22 -5.72
N ALA A 179 -12.65 2.12 -4.65
CA ALA A 179 -13.10 0.83 -4.13
C ALA A 179 -13.95 0.06 -5.14
N ALA A 180 -14.84 0.76 -5.86
CA ALA A 180 -15.67 0.17 -6.90
C ALA A 180 -14.84 -0.27 -8.12
N TYR A 181 -13.89 0.57 -8.56
CA TYR A 181 -13.01 0.27 -9.69
C TYR A 181 -12.16 -0.99 -9.45
N LEU A 182 -11.64 -1.13 -8.25
CA LEU A 182 -10.82 -2.28 -7.85
C LEU A 182 -11.64 -3.57 -7.64
N GLY A 183 -12.97 -3.52 -7.75
CA GLY A 183 -13.84 -4.67 -7.50
C GLY A 183 -13.72 -5.23 -6.08
N SER A 184 -13.43 -4.36 -5.12
CA SER A 184 -13.10 -4.73 -3.75
C SER A 184 -14.33 -4.98 -2.87
N ARG A 185 -14.16 -5.82 -1.84
CA ARG A 185 -15.08 -5.83 -0.71
C ARG A 185 -14.84 -4.61 0.18
N VAL A 186 -15.87 -3.83 0.40
CA VAL A 186 -15.81 -2.62 1.21
C VAL A 186 -16.08 -2.93 2.68
N VAL A 187 -15.18 -2.51 3.55
CA VAL A 187 -15.34 -2.51 5.01
C VAL A 187 -15.29 -1.07 5.51
N ARG A 188 -16.25 -0.68 6.33
CA ARG A 188 -16.34 0.68 6.89
C ARG A 188 -15.81 0.71 8.32
N MET A 189 -15.01 1.72 8.62
CA MET A 189 -14.49 2.00 9.95
C MET A 189 -15.06 3.31 10.50
#